data_1a2069d6a15b5928bba920e7a63fe87b
#
_entry.id   1a2069d6a15b5928bba920e7a63fe87b
#
_cell.length_a   1.000
_cell.length_b   1.000
_cell.length_c   1.000
_cell.angle_alpha   90.00
_cell.angle_beta   90.00
_cell.angle_gamma   90.00
#
_symmetry.space_group_name_H-M   'P 1'
#
loop_
_entity.id
_entity.type
_entity.pdbx_description
1 polymer ?
#
loop_
_entity_poly.entity_id
_entity_poly.type
_entity_poly.pdbx_seq_one_letter_code
_entity_poly.pdbx_strand_id
1 'polypeptide(L)'
;MRTTSRLRGLMLLALAAVGCGGKYSPVAVEGMVTLDGQPVDGAMVSFLPQEGAGRAATGMTEADGSFQLTTFQEGDGALPGTYRVIVTKTDAIPEPPERLRPGNAQRVREHYREVMAHKNQKSFLPALYGDESKTPFIFSVPTREKVVLALQSRPGT
;
A
#
# COMPACT_ATOMS: atom_id res chain seq x y z
N MET A 1 -74.03 7.61 25.59
CA MET A 1 -72.90 8.42 25.06
C MET A 1 -71.74 7.50 24.82
N ARG A 2 -71.37 7.29 23.54
CA ARG A 2 -70.34 6.33 23.13
C ARG A 2 -69.05 7.10 22.79
N THR A 3 -67.96 6.87 23.54
CA THR A 3 -66.66 7.48 23.28
C THR A 3 -65.76 6.42 22.67
N THR A 4 -65.52 6.55 21.39
CA THR A 4 -64.61 5.67 20.64
C THR A 4 -63.16 6.20 20.72
N SER A 5 -62.31 5.52 21.48
CA SER A 5 -60.90 5.78 21.55
C SER A 5 -60.22 5.22 20.29
N ARG A 6 -59.62 6.09 19.48
CA ARG A 6 -58.81 5.72 18.30
C ARG A 6 -57.36 5.50 18.74
N LEU A 7 -56.97 4.24 18.83
CA LEU A 7 -55.60 3.82 19.05
C LEU A 7 -54.81 4.02 17.73
N ARG A 8 -53.98 5.07 17.68
CA ARG A 8 -53.04 5.29 16.57
C ARG A 8 -51.81 4.42 16.81
N GLY A 9 -51.77 3.31 16.09
CA GLY A 9 -50.57 2.46 16.01
C GLY A 9 -49.41 3.19 15.34
N LEU A 10 -48.37 3.51 16.10
CA LEU A 10 -47.11 4.03 15.61
C LEU A 10 -46.30 2.84 15.07
N MET A 11 -46.32 2.65 13.77
CA MET A 11 -45.55 1.61 13.06
C MET A 11 -44.11 2.12 12.95
N LEU A 12 -43.25 1.69 13.86
CA LEU A 12 -41.78 1.92 13.78
C LEU A 12 -41.26 1.09 12.60
N LEU A 13 -40.94 1.76 11.51
CA LEU A 13 -40.25 1.19 10.36
C LEU A 13 -38.75 1.06 10.75
N ALA A 14 -38.32 -0.11 11.22
CA ALA A 14 -36.91 -0.43 11.43
C ALA A 14 -36.22 -0.53 10.06
N LEU A 15 -35.50 0.52 9.67
CA LEU A 15 -34.61 0.50 8.53
C LEU A 15 -33.42 -0.39 8.89
N ALA A 16 -33.48 -1.66 8.52
CA ALA A 16 -32.32 -2.54 8.51
C ALA A 16 -31.35 -2.03 7.46
N ALA A 17 -30.31 -1.31 7.87
CA ALA A 17 -29.17 -1.02 7.03
C ALA A 17 -28.44 -2.35 6.74
N VAL A 18 -28.82 -2.98 5.63
CA VAL A 18 -28.04 -4.08 5.06
C VAL A 18 -26.74 -3.44 4.58
N GLY A 19 -25.71 -3.46 5.43
CA GLY A 19 -24.37 -3.15 5.05
C GLY A 19 -23.95 -4.11 3.93
N CYS A 20 -23.79 -3.62 2.72
CA CYS A 20 -23.13 -4.33 1.65
C CYS A 20 -21.66 -4.57 2.06
N GLY A 21 -21.41 -5.62 2.86
CA GLY A 21 -20.11 -6.20 3.05
C GLY A 21 -19.66 -6.82 1.73
N GLY A 22 -18.99 -6.01 0.92
CA GLY A 22 -18.50 -6.45 -0.38
C GLY A 22 -17.52 -7.62 -0.18
N LYS A 23 -17.50 -8.50 -1.17
CA LYS A 23 -16.64 -9.69 -1.34
C LYS A 23 -15.12 -9.40 -1.30
N TYR A 24 -14.73 -8.16 -1.02
CA TYR A 24 -13.40 -7.57 -1.14
C TYR A 24 -13.07 -6.69 0.06
N SER A 25 -13.13 -7.25 1.27
CA SER A 25 -12.63 -6.54 2.45
C SER A 25 -11.13 -6.82 2.60
N PRO A 26 -10.28 -5.78 2.62
CA PRO A 26 -8.88 -5.95 2.95
C PRO A 26 -8.70 -6.52 4.36
N VAL A 27 -7.60 -7.18 4.57
CA VAL A 27 -7.13 -7.67 5.87
C VAL A 27 -5.87 -6.93 6.21
N ALA A 28 -5.77 -6.38 7.41
CA ALA A 28 -4.58 -5.67 7.85
C ALA A 28 -3.33 -6.55 7.68
N VAL A 29 -2.31 -5.98 7.05
CA VAL A 29 -1.01 -6.62 6.83
C VAL A 29 0.07 -5.65 7.25
N GLU A 30 0.87 -6.07 8.21
CA GLU A 30 2.02 -5.36 8.72
C GLU A 30 3.28 -6.17 8.47
N GLY A 31 4.40 -5.49 8.31
CA GLY A 31 5.67 -6.17 8.09
C GLY A 31 6.87 -5.31 8.43
N MET A 32 8.03 -5.86 8.07
CA MET A 32 9.33 -5.22 8.24
C MET A 32 10.22 -5.54 7.05
N VAL A 33 10.99 -4.57 6.61
CA VAL A 33 12.03 -4.73 5.58
C VAL A 33 13.39 -4.52 6.22
N THR A 34 14.28 -5.47 6.00
CA THR A 34 15.70 -5.35 6.41
C THR A 34 16.61 -5.64 5.22
N LEU A 35 17.79 -5.00 5.19
CA LEU A 35 18.88 -5.30 4.27
C LEU A 35 20.10 -5.67 5.09
N ASP A 36 20.61 -6.89 4.91
CA ASP A 36 21.70 -7.45 5.71
C ASP A 36 21.48 -7.30 7.24
N GLY A 37 20.20 -7.46 7.67
CA GLY A 37 19.80 -7.34 9.07
C GLY A 37 19.57 -5.90 9.57
N GLN A 38 19.82 -4.88 8.75
CA GLN A 38 19.54 -3.49 9.11
C GLN A 38 18.18 -3.05 8.55
N PRO A 39 17.39 -2.28 9.31
CA PRO A 39 16.11 -1.77 8.83
C PRO A 39 16.30 -0.86 7.60
N VAL A 40 15.36 -0.94 6.67
CA VAL A 40 15.36 -0.11 5.46
C VAL A 40 14.26 0.92 5.56
N ASP A 41 14.64 2.18 5.76
CA ASP A 41 13.73 3.32 5.76
C ASP A 41 13.36 3.74 4.33
N GLY A 42 12.13 4.24 4.12
CA GLY A 42 11.69 4.85 2.87
C GLY A 42 11.67 3.90 1.65
N ALA A 43 11.57 2.60 1.88
CA ALA A 43 11.38 1.62 0.81
C ALA A 43 9.89 1.45 0.49
N MET A 44 9.56 1.37 -0.80
CA MET A 44 8.23 1.01 -1.28
C MET A 44 8.11 -0.50 -1.35
N VAL A 45 7.16 -1.04 -0.61
CA VAL A 45 6.77 -2.45 -0.64
C VAL A 45 5.50 -2.56 -1.48
N SER A 46 5.49 -3.41 -2.50
CA SER A 46 4.32 -3.62 -3.36
C SER A 46 3.96 -5.10 -3.42
N PHE A 47 2.75 -5.40 -3.00
CA PHE A 47 2.13 -6.71 -3.12
C PHE A 47 1.38 -6.77 -4.43
N LEU A 48 1.93 -7.49 -5.40
CA LEU A 48 1.36 -7.65 -6.74
C LEU A 48 0.52 -8.93 -6.75
N PRO A 49 -0.79 -8.82 -7.04
CA PRO A 49 -1.68 -9.96 -6.97
C PRO A 49 -1.29 -10.98 -8.04
N GLN A 50 -1.20 -12.22 -7.62
CA GLN A 50 -1.27 -13.36 -8.50
C GLN A 50 -2.73 -13.74 -8.73
N GLU A 51 -3.02 -14.89 -9.27
CA GLU A 51 -4.39 -15.31 -9.54
C GLU A 51 -5.32 -15.12 -8.33
N GLY A 52 -6.46 -14.49 -8.54
CA GLY A 52 -7.56 -14.36 -7.57
C GLY A 52 -7.49 -13.19 -6.59
N ALA A 53 -6.37 -12.51 -6.43
CA ALA A 53 -6.25 -11.41 -5.46
C ALA A 53 -6.77 -10.05 -5.95
N GLY A 54 -6.88 -9.85 -7.25
CA GLY A 54 -7.61 -8.76 -7.90
C GLY A 54 -7.01 -7.35 -7.82
N ARG A 55 -6.29 -6.95 -6.76
CA ARG A 55 -5.75 -5.60 -6.60
C ARG A 55 -4.42 -5.59 -5.86
N ALA A 56 -3.51 -4.74 -6.31
CA ALA A 56 -2.24 -4.51 -5.63
C ALA A 56 -2.45 -3.74 -4.32
N ALA A 57 -1.62 -4.04 -3.32
CA ALA A 57 -1.51 -3.29 -2.09
C ALA A 57 -0.08 -2.77 -1.93
N THR A 58 0.08 -1.57 -1.41
CA THR A 58 1.38 -0.93 -1.26
C THR A 58 1.57 -0.38 0.13
N GLY A 59 2.81 -0.28 0.57
CA GLY A 59 3.19 0.38 1.82
C GLY A 59 4.59 0.98 1.70
N MET A 60 4.87 1.98 2.50
CA MET A 60 6.21 2.58 2.60
C MET A 60 6.80 2.22 3.96
N THR A 61 8.08 1.90 3.99
CA THR A 61 8.74 1.59 5.26
C THR A 61 9.08 2.85 6.03
N GLU A 62 8.94 2.77 7.35
CA GLU A 62 9.37 3.78 8.31
C GLU A 62 10.84 3.61 8.69
N ALA A 63 11.36 4.50 9.54
CA ALA A 63 12.76 4.52 9.96
C ALA A 63 13.25 3.21 10.62
N ASP A 64 12.35 2.48 11.26
CA ASP A 64 12.63 1.18 11.86
C ASP A 64 12.44 0.00 10.88
N GLY A 65 12.14 0.30 9.61
CA GLY A 65 11.87 -0.67 8.55
C GLY A 65 10.46 -1.25 8.57
N SER A 66 9.61 -0.87 9.51
CA SER A 66 8.22 -1.33 9.57
C SER A 66 7.37 -0.73 8.46
N PHE A 67 6.34 -1.46 8.02
CA PHE A 67 5.37 -0.97 7.04
C PHE A 67 3.98 -1.52 7.31
N GLN A 68 2.98 -0.79 6.83
CA GLN A 68 1.59 -1.24 6.74
C GLN A 68 1.14 -1.16 5.28
N LEU A 69 0.36 -2.15 4.85
CA LEU A 69 -0.18 -2.16 3.49
C LEU A 69 -1.47 -1.34 3.39
N THR A 70 -1.65 -0.77 2.22
CA THR A 70 -2.81 0.01 1.81
C THR A 70 -3.31 -0.49 0.46
N THR A 71 -4.62 -0.77 0.36
CA THR A 71 -5.31 -1.11 -0.90
C THR A 71 -6.29 -0.03 -1.33
N PHE A 72 -7.17 0.41 -0.45
CA PHE A 72 -8.22 1.42 -0.72
C PHE A 72 -8.13 2.60 0.24
N GLN A 73 -7.83 2.35 1.50
CA GLN A 73 -7.69 3.33 2.57
C GLN A 73 -6.40 3.07 3.32
N GLU A 74 -5.80 4.12 3.83
CA GLU A 74 -4.53 4.03 4.55
C GLU A 74 -4.57 2.95 5.65
N GLY A 75 -3.62 2.02 5.58
CA GLY A 75 -3.48 0.94 6.55
C GLY A 75 -4.56 -0.15 6.51
N ASP A 76 -5.44 -0.17 5.49
CA ASP A 76 -6.50 -1.18 5.41
C ASP A 76 -5.99 -2.59 5.06
N GLY A 77 -4.75 -2.69 4.61
CA GLY A 77 -4.08 -3.96 4.32
C GLY A 77 -4.20 -4.41 2.88
N ALA A 78 -4.35 -5.71 2.67
CA ALA A 78 -4.47 -6.33 1.35
C ALA A 78 -5.68 -7.26 1.25
N LEU A 79 -6.18 -7.45 0.03
CA LEU A 79 -7.27 -8.41 -0.22
C LEU A 79 -6.79 -9.85 0.00
N PRO A 80 -7.68 -10.77 0.40
CA PRO A 80 -7.31 -12.18 0.46
C PRO A 80 -6.83 -12.71 -0.89
N GLY A 81 -5.69 -13.39 -0.89
CA GLY A 81 -5.09 -13.95 -2.11
C GLY A 81 -3.59 -14.18 -1.98
N THR A 82 -2.97 -14.61 -3.08
CA THR A 82 -1.51 -14.82 -3.16
C THR A 82 -0.86 -13.67 -3.92
N TYR A 83 0.26 -13.18 -3.40
CA TYR A 83 0.96 -12.01 -3.90
C TYR A 83 2.44 -12.30 -4.14
N ARG A 84 2.97 -11.79 -5.24
CA ARG A 84 4.41 -11.52 -5.35
C ARG A 84 4.71 -10.20 -4.70
N VAL A 85 5.83 -10.14 -3.96
CA VAL A 85 6.20 -8.91 -3.26
C VAL A 85 7.49 -8.36 -3.85
N ILE A 86 7.43 -7.12 -4.27
CA ILE A 86 8.61 -6.38 -4.71
C ILE A 86 8.92 -5.27 -3.71
N VAL A 87 10.21 -4.99 -3.57
CA VAL A 87 10.70 -3.92 -2.71
C VAL A 87 11.64 -3.04 -3.52
N THR A 88 11.32 -1.76 -3.57
CA THR A 88 12.12 -0.77 -4.26
C THR A 88 12.46 0.38 -3.33
N LYS A 89 13.66 0.94 -3.47
CA LYS A 89 14.03 2.18 -2.80
C LYS A 89 14.76 3.06 -3.79
N THR A 90 14.17 4.21 -4.07
CA THR A 90 14.77 5.25 -4.91
C THR A 90 14.99 6.50 -4.09
N ASP A 91 15.92 7.36 -4.53
CA ASP A 91 16.05 8.68 -3.93
C ASP A 91 14.72 9.42 -3.94
N ALA A 92 14.42 10.12 -2.86
CA ALA A 92 13.30 11.05 -2.85
C ALA A 92 13.42 12.02 -4.04
N ILE A 93 12.31 12.26 -4.72
CA ILE A 93 12.26 13.29 -5.76
C ILE A 93 12.47 14.64 -5.05
N PRO A 94 13.53 15.38 -5.39
CA PRO A 94 13.76 16.66 -4.73
C PRO A 94 12.55 17.59 -4.90
N GLU A 95 12.13 18.24 -3.83
CA GLU A 95 11.11 19.29 -3.95
C GLU A 95 11.59 20.39 -4.88
N PRO A 96 10.69 20.95 -5.71
CA PRO A 96 11.06 22.08 -6.55
C PRO A 96 11.53 23.26 -5.68
N PRO A 97 12.57 23.99 -6.10
CA PRO A 97 13.03 25.18 -5.38
C PRO A 97 11.88 26.16 -5.16
N GLU A 98 11.92 26.92 -4.06
CA GLU A 98 10.90 27.90 -3.66
C GLU A 98 10.46 28.82 -4.85
N ARG A 99 11.43 29.25 -5.64
CA ARG A 99 11.20 30.08 -6.84
C ARG A 99 10.32 29.44 -7.92
N LEU A 100 10.12 28.14 -7.86
CA LEU A 100 9.28 27.39 -8.80
C LEU A 100 7.92 27.02 -8.21
N ARG A 101 7.68 27.34 -6.93
CA ARG A 101 6.40 27.12 -6.25
C ARG A 101 5.43 28.27 -6.59
N PRO A 102 4.22 28.22 -6.24
CA PRO A 102 3.01 28.16 -7.03
C PRO A 102 2.84 29.29 -8.07
N GLY A 103 2.18 28.98 -9.16
CA GLY A 103 1.87 29.87 -10.30
C GLY A 103 2.63 29.55 -11.58
N ASN A 104 3.62 28.66 -11.54
CA ASN A 104 4.44 28.33 -12.70
C ASN A 104 4.49 26.82 -12.97
N ALA A 105 3.31 26.22 -13.16
CA ALA A 105 3.14 24.77 -13.36
C ALA A 105 4.02 24.22 -14.51
N GLN A 106 4.33 25.03 -15.53
CA GLN A 106 5.15 24.60 -16.65
C GLN A 106 6.61 24.45 -16.22
N ARG A 107 7.19 25.42 -15.50
CA ARG A 107 8.58 25.35 -14.99
C ARG A 107 8.75 24.22 -13.96
N VAL A 108 7.73 23.98 -13.14
CA VAL A 108 7.72 22.85 -12.21
C VAL A 108 7.76 21.53 -12.98
N ARG A 109 6.97 21.39 -14.04
CA ARG A 109 6.97 20.19 -14.90
C ARG A 109 8.30 19.99 -15.61
N GLU A 110 8.91 21.07 -16.10
CA GLU A 110 10.24 21.01 -16.74
C GLU A 110 11.31 20.57 -15.74
N HIS A 111 11.33 21.16 -14.56
CA HIS A 111 12.25 20.77 -13.48
C HIS A 111 12.13 19.29 -13.15
N TYR A 112 10.91 18.77 -12.92
CA TYR A 112 10.73 17.35 -12.67
C TYR A 112 11.09 16.48 -13.86
N ARG A 113 10.86 16.92 -15.08
CA ARG A 113 11.28 16.19 -16.28
C ARG A 113 12.79 16.08 -16.35
N GLU A 114 13.52 17.16 -16.08
CA GLU A 114 14.99 17.16 -16.04
C GLU A 114 15.51 16.27 -14.91
N VAL A 115 14.97 16.41 -13.69
CA VAL A 115 15.32 15.56 -12.54
C VAL A 115 15.09 14.10 -12.89
N MET A 116 13.96 13.75 -13.48
CA MET A 116 13.65 12.38 -13.87
C MET A 116 14.49 11.85 -15.03
N ALA A 117 14.88 12.69 -15.97
CA ALA A 117 15.75 12.31 -17.08
C ALA A 117 17.19 12.05 -16.65
N HIS A 118 17.68 12.77 -15.65
CA HIS A 118 19.04 12.61 -15.11
C HIS A 118 19.11 11.62 -13.94
N LYS A 119 17.97 11.28 -13.36
CA LYS A 119 17.88 10.28 -12.33
C LYS A 119 17.98 8.90 -12.98
N ASN A 120 19.19 8.38 -13.10
CA ASN A 120 19.36 6.93 -13.12
C ASN A 120 18.68 6.44 -11.85
N GLN A 121 17.50 5.84 -11.96
CA GLN A 121 16.78 5.24 -10.84
C GLN A 121 17.58 4.01 -10.38
N LYS A 122 18.78 4.24 -9.84
CA LYS A 122 19.50 3.21 -9.13
C LYS A 122 18.70 2.94 -7.85
N SER A 123 18.01 1.84 -7.85
CA SER A 123 17.51 1.28 -6.61
C SER A 123 18.71 1.07 -5.67
N PHE A 124 18.59 1.53 -4.43
CA PHE A 124 19.57 1.21 -3.38
C PHE A 124 19.55 -0.26 -2.99
N LEU A 125 18.54 -0.97 -3.47
CA LEU A 125 18.36 -2.39 -3.22
C LEU A 125 18.74 -3.20 -4.46
N PRO A 126 19.21 -4.44 -4.31
CA PRO A 126 19.48 -5.33 -5.42
C PRO A 126 18.29 -5.46 -6.36
N ALA A 127 18.55 -5.38 -7.66
CA ALA A 127 17.52 -5.33 -8.70
C ALA A 127 16.53 -6.51 -8.67
N LEU A 128 16.98 -7.64 -8.13
CA LEU A 128 16.15 -8.84 -8.04
C LEU A 128 14.88 -8.59 -7.18
N TYR A 129 14.98 -7.75 -6.13
CA TYR A 129 13.83 -7.48 -5.25
C TYR A 129 12.83 -6.49 -5.85
N GLY A 130 13.25 -5.72 -6.84
CA GLY A 130 12.38 -4.80 -7.58
C GLY A 130 11.75 -5.40 -8.85
N ASP A 131 12.09 -6.63 -9.19
CA ASP A 131 11.63 -7.32 -10.39
C ASP A 131 10.62 -8.42 -10.01
N GLU A 132 9.38 -8.28 -10.46
CA GLU A 132 8.30 -9.23 -10.16
C GLU A 132 8.65 -10.67 -10.59
N SER A 133 9.39 -10.82 -11.69
CA SER A 133 9.77 -12.14 -12.20
C SER A 133 10.88 -12.82 -11.43
N LYS A 134 11.65 -12.05 -10.65
CA LYS A 134 12.86 -12.52 -9.95
C LYS A 134 12.74 -12.52 -8.44
N THR A 135 11.82 -11.73 -7.89
CA THR A 135 11.64 -11.67 -6.44
C THR A 135 11.38 -13.05 -5.83
N PRO A 136 12.07 -13.39 -4.74
CA PRO A 136 11.83 -14.65 -4.04
C PRO A 136 10.61 -14.58 -3.12
N PHE A 137 10.02 -13.40 -2.93
CA PHE A 137 8.98 -13.18 -1.94
C PHE A 137 7.60 -13.48 -2.50
N ILE A 138 6.95 -14.51 -1.93
CA ILE A 138 5.57 -14.87 -2.21
C ILE A 138 4.84 -14.98 -0.86
N PHE A 139 3.73 -14.26 -0.70
CA PHE A 139 2.93 -14.27 0.51
C PHE A 139 1.45 -14.47 0.20
N SER A 140 0.76 -15.15 1.12
CA SER A 140 -0.69 -15.30 1.07
C SER A 140 -1.35 -14.47 2.17
N VAL A 141 -2.41 -13.76 1.82
CA VAL A 141 -3.25 -13.00 2.74
C VAL A 141 -4.56 -13.76 2.92
N PRO A 142 -5.05 -13.97 4.16
CA PRO A 142 -4.52 -13.48 5.43
C PRO A 142 -3.25 -14.19 5.87
N THR A 143 -2.33 -13.43 6.48
CA THR A 143 -1.16 -13.95 7.16
C THR A 143 -1.39 -13.97 8.66
N ARG A 144 -0.83 -14.96 9.35
CA ARG A 144 -0.91 -15.07 10.81
C ARG A 144 0.22 -14.35 11.53
N GLU A 145 1.29 -14.04 10.81
CA GLU A 145 2.50 -13.45 11.34
C GLU A 145 2.84 -12.16 10.58
N LYS A 146 3.64 -11.31 11.21
CA LYS A 146 4.19 -10.15 10.53
C LYS A 146 5.02 -10.60 9.32
N VAL A 147 4.86 -9.91 8.22
CA VAL A 147 5.64 -10.17 7.02
C VAL A 147 7.07 -9.67 7.22
N VAL A 148 8.05 -10.56 7.13
CA VAL A 148 9.47 -10.19 7.22
C VAL A 148 10.12 -10.33 5.86
N LEU A 149 10.57 -9.22 5.30
CA LEU A 149 11.28 -9.13 4.03
C LEU A 149 12.77 -8.91 4.31
N ALA A 150 13.49 -10.02 4.49
CA ALA A 150 14.93 -9.99 4.73
C ALA A 150 15.68 -9.97 3.40
N LEU A 151 16.20 -8.81 3.01
CA LEU A 151 16.97 -8.60 1.81
C LEU A 151 18.45 -8.79 2.09
N GLN A 152 19.19 -9.17 1.06
CA GLN A 152 20.65 -9.32 1.10
C GLN A 152 21.27 -8.46 0.01
N SER A 153 22.34 -7.72 0.33
CA SER A 153 23.06 -6.89 -0.65
C SER A 153 23.74 -7.75 -1.74
N ARG A 154 24.10 -8.98 -1.39
CA ARG A 154 24.63 -10.01 -2.29
C ARG A 154 23.79 -11.26 -2.14
N PRO A 155 22.63 -11.34 -2.84
CA PRO A 155 21.89 -12.58 -2.85
C PRO A 155 22.76 -13.69 -3.42
N GLY A 156 22.88 -14.77 -2.66
CA GLY A 156 23.77 -15.88 -3.00
C GLY A 156 23.52 -16.40 -4.42
N THR A 157 24.59 -16.67 -5.12
CA THR A 157 24.61 -17.40 -6.40
C THR A 157 24.19 -18.84 -6.20
#